data_ffd3640ff041f896fef2e4bb948bfcd6
#
_entry.id   ffd3640ff041f896fef2e4bb948bfcd6
#
_cell.length_a   1.000
_cell.length_b   1.000
_cell.length_c   1.000
_cell.angle_alpha   90.00
_cell.angle_beta   90.00
_cell.angle_gamma   90.00
#
_symmetry.space_group_name_H-M   'P 1'
#
loop_
_entity.id
_entity.type
_entity.pdbx_description
1 polymer ?
#
loop_
_entity_poly.entity_id
_entity_poly.type
_entity_poly.pdbx_seq_one_letter_code
_entity_poly.pdbx_strand_id
1 'polypeptide(L)'
;MKYIKKHIQCAVLGMLVLSGCQSYQEDQSRRSKMAQFALNHPVAAQVIGMEDEGLINMTSNAARFAERSGLDDKANGDSRGTQVNAVRQALWQAAIASKFDSIIAEKAGNARLTDMELREGKDDYFSRYLADQAVDQRNNRIGRSIGSAKPDS
;
A
#
# COMPACT_ATOMS: atom_id res chain seq x y z
N MET A 1 -6.05 -46.49 -7.96
CA MET A 1 -5.00 -45.51 -7.59
C MET A 1 -4.56 -44.57 -8.73
N LYS A 2 -4.58 -44.94 -10.00
CA LYS A 2 -4.20 -44.04 -11.12
C LYS A 2 -5.15 -42.88 -11.39
N TYR A 3 -6.48 -43.03 -11.13
CA TYR A 3 -7.47 -41.99 -11.37
C TYR A 3 -7.44 -40.86 -10.35
N ILE A 4 -7.14 -41.17 -9.09
CA ILE A 4 -7.05 -40.17 -7.99
C ILE A 4 -5.90 -39.19 -8.23
N LYS A 5 -4.75 -39.65 -8.74
CA LYS A 5 -3.60 -38.76 -9.05
C LYS A 5 -3.90 -37.76 -10.16
N LYS A 6 -4.69 -38.12 -11.18
CA LYS A 6 -5.03 -37.19 -12.28
C LYS A 6 -5.96 -36.07 -11.81
N HIS A 7 -6.93 -36.35 -10.93
CA HIS A 7 -7.83 -35.31 -10.40
C HIS A 7 -7.13 -34.35 -9.45
N ILE A 8 -6.15 -34.81 -8.67
CA ILE A 8 -5.35 -33.94 -7.80
C ILE A 8 -4.45 -33.03 -8.63
N GLN A 9 -3.83 -33.51 -9.70
CA GLN A 9 -3.02 -32.68 -10.58
C GLN A 9 -3.83 -31.58 -11.31
N CYS A 10 -5.03 -31.89 -11.77
CA CYS A 10 -5.91 -30.89 -12.39
C CYS A 10 -6.40 -29.85 -11.38
N ALA A 11 -6.68 -30.23 -10.12
CA ALA A 11 -7.11 -29.30 -9.09
C ALA A 11 -5.99 -28.35 -8.66
N VAL A 12 -4.75 -28.83 -8.55
CA VAL A 12 -3.58 -28.01 -8.21
C VAL A 12 -3.24 -27.05 -9.35
N LEU A 13 -3.33 -27.49 -10.61
CA LEU A 13 -3.09 -26.63 -11.77
C LEU A 13 -4.17 -25.53 -11.89
N GLY A 14 -5.44 -25.86 -11.61
CA GLY A 14 -6.55 -24.92 -11.59
C GLY A 14 -6.39 -23.83 -10.52
N MET A 15 -5.91 -24.17 -9.32
CA MET A 15 -5.66 -23.21 -8.25
C MET A 15 -4.51 -22.23 -8.57
N LEU A 16 -3.46 -22.69 -9.25
CA LEU A 16 -2.34 -21.84 -9.66
C LEU A 16 -2.74 -20.82 -10.74
N VAL A 17 -3.62 -21.20 -11.66
CA VAL A 17 -4.11 -20.30 -12.71
C VAL A 17 -5.05 -19.23 -12.13
N LEU A 18 -5.91 -19.58 -11.16
CA LEU A 18 -6.85 -18.64 -10.53
C LEU A 18 -6.11 -17.59 -9.68
N SER A 19 -5.07 -17.98 -8.94
CA SER A 19 -4.27 -17.04 -8.17
C SER A 19 -3.47 -16.07 -9.06
N GLY A 20 -2.98 -16.50 -10.20
CA GLY A 20 -2.30 -15.66 -11.17
C GLY A 20 -3.21 -14.62 -11.82
N CYS A 21 -4.47 -14.97 -12.11
CA CYS A 21 -5.44 -14.04 -12.68
C CYS A 21 -5.87 -12.97 -11.68
N GLN A 22 -6.00 -13.32 -10.41
CA GLN A 22 -6.43 -12.39 -9.36
C GLN A 22 -5.36 -11.32 -9.10
N SER A 23 -4.10 -11.71 -8.95
CA SER A 23 -2.99 -10.76 -8.75
C SER A 23 -2.79 -9.83 -9.96
N TYR A 24 -3.01 -10.32 -11.19
CA TYR A 24 -2.93 -9.51 -12.39
C TYR A 24 -4.05 -8.46 -12.47
N GLN A 25 -5.29 -8.81 -12.08
CA GLN A 25 -6.42 -7.87 -12.03
C GLN A 25 -6.22 -6.80 -10.96
N GLU A 26 -5.70 -7.17 -9.78
CA GLU A 26 -5.40 -6.24 -8.70
C GLU A 26 -4.32 -5.23 -9.10
N ASP A 27 -3.27 -5.67 -9.79
CA ASP A 27 -2.23 -4.79 -10.30
C ASP A 27 -2.73 -3.84 -11.40
N GLN A 28 -3.61 -4.30 -12.29
CA GLN A 28 -4.23 -3.44 -13.30
C GLN A 28 -5.14 -2.38 -12.67
N SER A 29 -5.96 -2.76 -11.69
CA SER A 29 -6.83 -1.83 -10.96
C SER A 29 -6.00 -0.74 -10.27
N ARG A 30 -4.95 -1.11 -9.56
CA ARG A 30 -4.05 -0.16 -8.89
C ARG A 30 -3.36 0.78 -9.88
N ARG A 31 -2.84 0.29 -11.00
CA ARG A 31 -2.21 1.12 -12.04
C ARG A 31 -3.20 2.11 -12.65
N SER A 32 -4.43 1.68 -12.89
CA SER A 32 -5.50 2.54 -13.40
C SER A 32 -5.84 3.66 -12.43
N LYS A 33 -5.99 3.37 -11.13
CA LYS A 33 -6.25 4.36 -10.09
C LYS A 33 -5.10 5.35 -9.94
N MET A 34 -3.86 4.88 -9.99
CA MET A 34 -2.68 5.75 -9.93
C MET A 34 -2.60 6.67 -11.16
N ALA A 35 -2.90 6.17 -12.35
CA ALA A 35 -2.97 6.98 -13.56
C ALA A 35 -4.08 8.03 -13.47
N GLN A 36 -5.26 7.65 -12.99
CA GLN A 36 -6.37 8.57 -12.78
C GLN A 36 -6.04 9.65 -11.73
N PHE A 37 -5.37 9.28 -10.64
CA PHE A 37 -4.89 10.26 -9.66
C PHE A 37 -3.92 11.25 -10.31
N ALA A 38 -2.96 10.77 -11.12
CA ALA A 38 -1.99 11.61 -11.79
C ALA A 38 -2.63 12.58 -12.80
N LEU A 39 -3.65 12.13 -13.53
CA LEU A 39 -4.40 12.97 -14.46
C LEU A 39 -5.22 14.06 -13.74
N ASN A 40 -5.83 13.72 -12.62
CA ASN A 40 -6.67 14.65 -11.85
C ASN A 40 -5.86 15.61 -10.97
N HIS A 41 -4.64 15.22 -10.57
CA HIS A 41 -3.79 15.96 -9.64
C HIS A 41 -2.31 15.96 -10.11
N PRO A 42 -2.00 16.51 -11.32
CA PRO A 42 -0.69 16.35 -11.93
C PRO A 42 0.48 16.94 -11.10
N VAL A 43 0.26 18.07 -10.46
CA VAL A 43 1.29 18.69 -9.61
C VAL A 43 1.56 17.83 -8.37
N ALA A 44 0.50 17.34 -7.72
CA ALA A 44 0.63 16.46 -6.57
C ALA A 44 1.31 15.13 -6.97
N ALA A 45 0.89 14.52 -8.07
CA ALA A 45 1.49 13.29 -8.55
C ALA A 45 2.98 13.42 -8.84
N GLN A 46 3.41 14.53 -9.43
CA GLN A 46 4.82 14.81 -9.69
C GLN A 46 5.64 14.97 -8.41
N VAL A 47 5.14 15.72 -7.42
CA VAL A 47 5.84 15.96 -6.15
C VAL A 47 5.86 14.69 -5.28
N ILE A 48 4.75 13.95 -5.24
CA ILE A 48 4.65 12.68 -4.51
C ILE A 48 5.62 11.66 -5.13
N GLY A 49 5.55 11.48 -6.44
CA GLY A 49 6.42 10.62 -7.22
C GLY A 49 6.25 9.12 -6.95
N MET A 50 7.03 8.33 -7.68
CA MET A 50 7.20 6.90 -7.46
C MET A 50 8.44 6.67 -6.60
N GLU A 51 8.49 5.54 -5.90
CA GLU A 51 9.66 5.11 -5.15
C GLU A 51 10.79 4.76 -6.12
N ASP A 52 11.92 5.42 -5.95
CA ASP A 52 13.14 5.22 -6.74
C ASP A 52 14.33 5.70 -5.92
N GLU A 53 15.40 4.90 -5.85
CA GLU A 53 16.59 5.20 -5.06
C GLU A 53 17.30 6.50 -5.49
N GLY A 54 17.25 6.81 -6.77
CA GLY A 54 17.90 7.99 -7.36
C GLY A 54 17.09 9.27 -7.28
N LEU A 55 15.80 9.22 -6.97
CA LEU A 55 14.90 10.36 -7.02
C LEU A 55 14.67 11.02 -5.65
N ILE A 56 14.55 12.34 -5.68
CA ILE A 56 14.17 13.17 -4.53
C ILE A 56 12.70 13.54 -4.68
N ASN A 57 11.80 12.67 -4.17
CA ASN A 57 10.38 12.91 -4.10
C ASN A 57 9.82 12.45 -2.75
N MET A 58 8.55 12.71 -2.45
CA MET A 58 7.98 12.37 -1.14
C MET A 58 8.00 10.87 -0.87
N THR A 59 7.73 10.04 -1.89
CA THR A 59 7.71 8.58 -1.74
C THR A 59 9.10 8.03 -1.42
N SER A 60 10.12 8.41 -2.18
CA SER A 60 11.49 7.98 -1.95
C SER A 60 12.07 8.51 -0.64
N ASN A 61 11.71 9.74 -0.26
CA ASN A 61 12.14 10.32 1.01
C ASN A 61 11.53 9.58 2.22
N ALA A 62 10.23 9.26 2.17
CA ALA A 62 9.57 8.51 3.23
C ALA A 62 10.17 7.10 3.40
N ALA A 63 10.47 6.41 2.28
CA ALA A 63 11.14 5.12 2.31
C ALA A 63 12.52 5.21 2.97
N ARG A 64 13.41 6.09 2.47
CA ARG A 64 14.76 6.28 3.04
C ARG A 64 14.76 6.67 4.51
N PHE A 65 13.80 7.49 4.95
CA PHE A 65 13.70 7.89 6.34
C PHE A 65 13.25 6.71 7.22
N ALA A 66 12.26 5.95 6.78
CA ALA A 66 11.78 4.78 7.50
C ALA A 66 12.86 3.71 7.65
N GLU A 67 13.63 3.42 6.59
CA GLU A 67 14.76 2.48 6.62
C GLU A 67 15.85 2.88 7.63
N ARG A 68 16.08 4.18 7.80
CA ARG A 68 17.06 4.71 8.76
C ARG A 68 16.54 4.83 10.19
N SER A 69 15.30 4.49 10.44
CA SER A 69 14.68 4.59 11.77
C SER A 69 15.25 3.62 12.80
N GLY A 70 15.93 2.56 12.35
CA GLY A 70 16.43 1.49 13.22
C GLY A 70 15.37 0.54 13.74
N LEU A 71 14.14 0.63 13.19
CA LEU A 71 13.04 -0.25 13.51
C LEU A 71 13.17 -1.61 12.83
N ASP A 72 12.41 -2.60 13.32
CA ASP A 72 12.46 -3.95 12.79
C ASP A 72 11.80 -4.05 11.40
N ASP A 73 12.54 -4.56 10.42
CA ASP A 73 12.13 -4.81 9.06
C ASP A 73 12.01 -6.31 8.72
N LYS A 74 12.20 -7.19 9.69
CA LYS A 74 12.36 -8.63 9.42
C LYS A 74 11.11 -9.45 9.70
N ALA A 75 10.04 -8.86 10.23
CA ALA A 75 8.92 -9.59 10.77
C ALA A 75 8.25 -10.57 9.80
N ASN A 76 8.32 -10.33 8.49
CA ASN A 76 7.60 -11.12 7.49
C ASN A 76 8.41 -11.53 6.26
N GLY A 77 9.69 -11.17 6.17
CA GLY A 77 10.58 -11.56 5.07
C GLY A 77 10.39 -10.82 3.75
N ASP A 78 9.36 -9.98 3.62
CA ASP A 78 9.02 -9.24 2.39
C ASP A 78 8.72 -7.75 2.64
N SER A 79 9.21 -7.20 3.73
CA SER A 79 8.99 -5.82 4.21
C SER A 79 7.52 -5.42 4.45
N ARG A 80 6.55 -6.30 4.20
CA ARG A 80 5.14 -6.04 4.48
C ARG A 80 4.81 -6.30 5.94
N GLY A 81 3.95 -5.45 6.53
CA GLY A 81 3.52 -5.57 7.92
C GLY A 81 4.65 -5.33 8.94
N THR A 82 5.79 -4.78 8.52
CA THR A 82 6.91 -4.44 9.39
C THR A 82 6.73 -3.07 10.04
N GLN A 83 7.48 -2.80 11.12
CA GLN A 83 7.50 -1.48 11.75
C GLN A 83 8.02 -0.40 10.78
N VAL A 84 9.02 -0.74 9.96
CA VAL A 84 9.56 0.15 8.93
C VAL A 84 8.48 0.51 7.91
N ASN A 85 7.68 -0.46 7.43
CA ASN A 85 6.58 -0.18 6.52
C ASN A 85 5.50 0.72 7.16
N ALA A 86 5.15 0.48 8.43
CA ALA A 86 4.17 1.31 9.14
C ALA A 86 4.63 2.77 9.23
N VAL A 87 5.89 3.01 9.58
CA VAL A 87 6.48 4.35 9.63
C VAL A 87 6.53 4.98 8.24
N ARG A 88 6.94 4.22 7.21
CA ARG A 88 6.96 4.68 5.82
C ARG A 88 5.59 5.19 5.38
N GLN A 89 4.52 4.43 5.61
CA GLN A 89 3.16 4.81 5.25
C GLN A 89 2.69 6.06 6.00
N ALA A 90 2.92 6.13 7.31
CA ALA A 90 2.55 7.28 8.13
C ALA A 90 3.30 8.55 7.72
N LEU A 91 4.62 8.48 7.53
CA LEU A 91 5.45 9.61 7.08
C LEU A 91 5.05 10.11 5.70
N TRP A 92 4.82 9.19 4.76
CA TRP A 92 4.40 9.51 3.42
C TRP A 92 3.10 10.28 3.41
N GLN A 93 2.10 9.81 4.14
CA GLN A 93 0.80 10.48 4.24
C GLN A 93 0.87 11.81 4.99
N ALA A 94 1.69 11.89 6.05
CA ALA A 94 1.90 13.13 6.78
C ALA A 94 2.55 14.19 5.89
N ALA A 95 3.58 13.82 5.11
CA ALA A 95 4.24 14.73 4.18
C ALA A 95 3.28 15.26 3.12
N ILE A 96 2.43 14.40 2.54
CA ILE A 96 1.45 14.82 1.53
C ILE A 96 0.40 15.74 2.16
N ALA A 97 -0.16 15.37 3.32
CA ALA A 97 -1.18 16.16 4.00
C ALA A 97 -0.66 17.55 4.43
N SER A 98 0.58 17.61 4.89
CA SER A 98 1.25 18.86 5.26
C SER A 98 1.55 19.76 4.03
N LYS A 99 1.91 19.16 2.90
CA LYS A 99 2.28 19.91 1.69
C LYS A 99 1.08 20.39 0.88
N PHE A 100 0.05 19.58 0.80
CA PHE A 100 -1.15 19.84 0.01
C PHE A 100 -2.36 20.00 0.95
N ASP A 101 -3.01 18.91 1.31
CA ASP A 101 -4.09 18.77 2.29
C ASP A 101 -4.37 17.27 2.56
N SER A 102 -5.27 17.02 3.53
CA SER A 102 -5.68 15.65 3.87
C SER A 102 -6.46 14.95 2.75
N ILE A 103 -7.18 15.70 1.91
CA ILE A 103 -7.98 15.15 0.80
C ILE A 103 -7.06 14.60 -0.29
N ILE A 104 -6.03 15.36 -0.67
CA ILE A 104 -5.02 14.90 -1.64
C ILE A 104 -4.25 13.70 -1.09
N ALA A 105 -3.88 13.73 0.20
CA ALA A 105 -3.21 12.60 0.84
C ALA A 105 -4.08 11.33 0.84
N GLU A 106 -5.38 11.47 1.12
CA GLU A 106 -6.33 10.36 1.07
C GLU A 106 -6.46 9.77 -0.34
N LYS A 107 -6.67 10.62 -1.34
CA LYS A 107 -6.76 10.20 -2.74
C LYS A 107 -5.49 9.48 -3.21
N ALA A 108 -4.31 9.99 -2.84
CA ALA A 108 -3.04 9.36 -3.14
C ALA A 108 -2.89 7.98 -2.47
N GLY A 109 -3.31 7.86 -1.20
CA GLY A 109 -3.35 6.59 -0.47
C GLY A 109 -4.29 5.59 -1.12
N ASN A 110 -5.52 6.00 -1.41
CA ASN A 110 -6.55 5.14 -2.02
C ASN A 110 -6.15 4.67 -3.43
N ALA A 111 -5.40 5.48 -4.19
CA ALA A 111 -4.89 5.08 -5.49
C ALA A 111 -3.89 3.91 -5.43
N ARG A 112 -3.28 3.66 -4.28
CA ARG A 112 -2.34 2.54 -4.06
C ARG A 112 -2.98 1.30 -3.45
N LEU A 113 -4.20 1.41 -2.94
CA LEU A 113 -4.94 0.29 -2.37
C LEU A 113 -5.69 -0.49 -3.45
N THR A 114 -6.00 -1.75 -3.17
CA THR A 114 -6.91 -2.54 -4.01
C THR A 114 -8.36 -2.10 -3.82
N ASP A 115 -9.27 -2.55 -4.69
CA ASP A 115 -10.70 -2.20 -4.65
C ASP A 115 -11.50 -2.92 -3.56
N MET A 116 -10.81 -3.64 -2.68
CA MET A 116 -11.49 -4.38 -1.62
C MET A 116 -11.96 -3.44 -0.53
N GLU A 117 -13.23 -3.56 -0.15
CA GLU A 117 -13.77 -2.92 1.04
C GLU A 117 -13.06 -3.46 2.29
N LEU A 118 -12.11 -2.68 2.79
CA LEU A 118 -11.48 -2.96 4.06
C LEU A 118 -12.37 -2.41 5.17
N ARG A 119 -13.09 -3.31 5.85
CA ARG A 119 -13.95 -2.93 6.98
C ARG A 119 -13.09 -2.55 8.17
N GLU A 120 -13.29 -1.33 8.65
CA GLU A 120 -12.68 -0.88 9.90
C GLU A 120 -13.14 -1.75 11.08
N GLY A 121 -12.21 -2.04 12.01
CA GLY A 121 -12.50 -2.79 13.22
C GLY A 121 -12.64 -4.30 13.00
N LYS A 122 -12.25 -4.82 11.85
CA LYS A 122 -12.12 -6.25 11.63
C LYS A 122 -10.74 -6.72 12.09
N ASP A 123 -10.69 -7.73 12.95
CA ASP A 123 -9.45 -8.29 13.49
C ASP A 123 -8.99 -9.54 12.72
N ASP A 124 -9.88 -10.12 11.92
CA ASP A 124 -9.61 -11.30 11.10
C ASP A 124 -9.76 -10.99 9.61
N TYR A 125 -8.76 -11.35 8.83
CA TYR A 125 -8.74 -11.19 7.38
C TYR A 125 -8.55 -12.55 6.71
N PHE A 126 -9.24 -12.76 5.61
CA PHE A 126 -9.17 -14.01 4.85
C PHE A 126 -7.76 -14.30 4.32
N SER A 127 -6.95 -13.26 4.11
CA SER A 127 -5.58 -13.41 3.67
C SER A 127 -4.66 -12.38 4.33
N ARG A 128 -3.37 -12.72 4.44
CA ARG A 128 -2.32 -11.82 4.91
C ARG A 128 -2.25 -10.54 4.07
N TYR A 129 -2.45 -10.65 2.77
CA TYR A 129 -2.48 -9.50 1.87
C TYR A 129 -3.58 -8.48 2.25
N LEU A 130 -4.77 -8.96 2.61
CA LEU A 130 -5.86 -8.08 3.07
C LEU A 130 -5.56 -7.45 4.43
N ALA A 131 -4.95 -8.21 5.33
CA ALA A 131 -4.51 -7.68 6.61
C ALA A 131 -3.48 -6.55 6.41
N ASP A 132 -2.50 -6.74 5.54
CA ASP A 132 -1.49 -5.72 5.22
C ASP A 132 -2.13 -4.45 4.64
N GLN A 133 -3.10 -4.59 3.72
CA GLN A 133 -3.83 -3.45 3.15
C GLN A 133 -4.62 -2.67 4.23
N ALA A 134 -5.22 -3.37 5.18
CA ALA A 134 -5.95 -2.74 6.29
C ALA A 134 -5.00 -1.99 7.24
N VAL A 135 -3.84 -2.56 7.53
CA VAL A 135 -2.78 -1.92 8.32
C VAL A 135 -2.25 -0.67 7.60
N ASP A 136 -1.97 -0.76 6.31
CA ASP A 136 -1.53 0.38 5.49
C ASP A 136 -2.58 1.50 5.49
N GLN A 137 -3.86 1.18 5.35
CA GLN A 137 -4.96 2.14 5.40
C GLN A 137 -5.03 2.85 6.76
N ARG A 138 -4.85 2.10 7.85
CA ARG A 138 -4.81 2.66 9.21
C ARG A 138 -3.62 3.60 9.40
N ASN A 139 -2.43 3.18 8.97
CA ASN A 139 -1.21 3.99 9.04
C ASN A 139 -1.32 5.26 8.18
N ASN A 140 -1.93 5.16 7.01
CA ASN A 140 -2.23 6.30 6.15
C ASN A 140 -3.13 7.33 6.86
N ARG A 141 -4.15 6.88 7.59
CA ARG A 141 -5.05 7.77 8.36
C ARG A 141 -4.29 8.47 9.49
N ILE A 142 -3.47 7.73 10.23
CA ILE A 142 -2.62 8.29 11.29
C ILE A 142 -1.69 9.35 10.71
N GLY A 143 -1.03 9.05 9.61
CA GLY A 143 -0.15 9.99 8.92
C GLY A 143 -0.87 11.27 8.48
N ARG A 144 -2.05 11.15 7.88
CA ARG A 144 -2.87 12.33 7.50
C ARG A 144 -3.22 13.20 8.70
N SER A 145 -3.61 12.57 9.80
CA SER A 145 -3.94 13.31 11.04
C SER A 145 -2.74 14.10 11.54
N ILE A 146 -1.55 13.50 11.55
CA ILE A 146 -0.31 14.16 11.96
C ILE A 146 0.03 15.32 11.02
N GLY A 147 -0.01 15.08 9.70
CA GLY A 147 0.37 16.09 8.70
C GLY A 147 -0.61 17.24 8.57
N SER A 148 -1.87 17.05 8.98
CA SER A 148 -2.90 18.09 8.99
C SER A 148 -2.99 18.87 10.31
N ALA A 149 -2.30 18.40 11.36
CA ALA A 149 -2.23 19.14 12.62
C ALA A 149 -1.47 20.46 12.39
N LYS A 150 -2.10 21.57 12.71
CA LYS A 150 -1.41 22.87 12.73
C LYS A 150 -0.40 22.82 13.87
N PRO A 151 0.85 23.26 13.65
CA PRO A 151 1.75 23.48 14.78
C PRO A 151 1.07 24.49 15.73
N ASP A 152 1.04 24.15 17.00
CA ASP A 152 0.60 25.09 18.03
C ASP A 152 1.43 26.37 17.91
N SER A 153 0.76 27.48 17.64
CA SER A 153 1.34 28.83 17.49
C SER A 153 1.73 29.40 18.82
#